data_9ae6a32cb2caf4fe9acac6e8ffe59e9b
#
_entry.id   9ae6a32cb2caf4fe9acac6e8ffe59e9b
#
_cell.length_a   1.000
_cell.length_b   1.000
_cell.length_c   1.000
_cell.angle_alpha   90.00
_cell.angle_beta   90.00
_cell.angle_gamma   90.00
#
_symmetry.space_group_name_H-M   'P 1'
#
loop_
_entity.id
_entity.type
_entity.pdbx_description
1 polymer ?
#
loop_
_entity_poly.entity_id
_entity_poly.type
_entity_poly.pdbx_seq_one_letter_code
_entity_poly.pdbx_strand_id
1 'polypeptide(L)'
;MYSLKREKGKKAMNLTYQSTRGGESGLTASQAILKGLADDGGLFMPTSIPKLDVTMEELAGMTYQETAYRVMKQFLTDFTEEELRYCIDHAYDSKFDTEEIAPLVKADGAYYLELFHGSTI
;
A
#
# COMPACT_ATOMS: atom_id res chain seq x y z
N MET A 1 43.09 17.87 0.20
CA MET A 1 41.72 18.26 -0.18
C MET A 1 41.03 17.02 -0.72
N TYR A 2 40.25 16.35 0.12
CA TYR A 2 39.45 15.21 -0.31
C TYR A 2 38.08 15.69 -0.75
N SER A 3 37.85 15.71 -2.06
CA SER A 3 36.53 15.95 -2.65
C SER A 3 35.66 14.72 -2.44
N LEU A 4 34.75 14.75 -1.49
CA LEU A 4 33.68 13.77 -1.35
C LEU A 4 32.70 14.00 -2.51
N LYS A 5 32.88 13.24 -3.60
CA LYS A 5 31.83 13.06 -4.61
C LYS A 5 30.64 12.39 -3.89
N ARG A 6 29.61 13.18 -3.56
CA ARG A 6 28.29 12.64 -3.28
C ARG A 6 27.85 11.88 -4.52
N GLU A 7 27.88 10.55 -4.46
CA GLU A 7 27.13 9.72 -5.38
C GLU A 7 25.65 10.13 -5.22
N LYS A 8 25.14 10.79 -6.26
CA LYS A 8 23.69 10.99 -6.39
C LYS A 8 23.08 9.60 -6.49
N GLY A 9 22.54 9.09 -5.40
CA GLY A 9 21.77 7.86 -5.38
C GLY A 9 20.76 7.93 -6.52
N LYS A 10 20.69 6.89 -7.34
CA LYS A 10 19.64 6.72 -8.36
C LYS A 10 18.30 6.91 -7.63
N LYS A 11 17.61 8.03 -7.92
CA LYS A 11 16.24 8.24 -7.46
C LYS A 11 15.46 7.08 -8.04
N ALA A 12 14.99 6.16 -7.18
CA ALA A 12 14.15 5.07 -7.61
C ALA A 12 12.99 5.68 -8.41
N MET A 13 12.77 5.16 -9.65
CA MET A 13 11.64 5.65 -10.45
C MET A 13 10.36 5.33 -9.71
N ASN A 14 9.53 6.37 -9.45
CA ASN A 14 8.23 6.17 -8.83
C ASN A 14 7.40 5.22 -9.69
N LEU A 15 6.68 4.32 -9.03
CA LEU A 15 5.68 3.48 -9.69
C LEU A 15 4.58 4.38 -10.26
N THR A 16 4.20 4.15 -11.50
CA THR A 16 3.11 4.89 -12.14
C THR A 16 1.86 4.04 -12.30
N TYR A 17 0.74 4.72 -12.47
CA TYR A 17 -0.59 4.14 -12.59
C TYR A 17 -1.20 4.46 -13.94
N GLN A 18 -1.98 3.53 -14.46
CA GLN A 18 -2.67 3.64 -15.74
C GLN A 18 -4.10 3.09 -15.65
N SER A 19 -4.97 3.61 -16.50
CA SER A 19 -6.32 3.09 -16.64
C SER A 19 -6.33 1.66 -17.18
N THR A 20 -7.21 0.83 -16.63
CA THR A 20 -7.49 -0.52 -17.15
C THR A 20 -8.00 -0.52 -18.59
N ARG A 21 -8.51 0.62 -19.07
CA ARG A 21 -8.97 0.82 -20.46
C ARG A 21 -7.94 1.51 -21.35
N GLY A 22 -6.80 1.91 -20.79
CA GLY A 22 -5.66 2.42 -21.55
C GLY A 22 -5.74 3.89 -21.96
N GLY A 23 -6.83 4.59 -21.70
CA GLY A 23 -7.02 5.99 -22.10
C GLY A 23 -6.24 7.00 -21.24
N GLU A 24 -5.69 6.58 -20.13
CA GLU A 24 -4.98 7.44 -19.19
C GLU A 24 -3.81 6.69 -18.55
N SER A 25 -2.65 7.35 -18.42
CA SER A 25 -1.44 6.74 -17.87
C SER A 25 -0.49 7.77 -17.26
N GLY A 26 0.55 7.29 -16.57
CA GLY A 26 1.62 8.13 -16.04
C GLY A 26 1.27 8.89 -14.75
N LEU A 27 0.19 8.53 -14.07
CA LEU A 27 -0.18 9.13 -12.79
C LEU A 27 0.71 8.59 -11.66
N THR A 28 0.99 9.42 -10.67
CA THR A 28 1.51 8.95 -9.38
C THR A 28 0.40 8.28 -8.56
N ALA A 29 0.75 7.58 -7.50
CA ALA A 29 -0.23 6.94 -6.62
C ALA A 29 -1.20 7.98 -6.01
N SER A 30 -0.68 9.09 -5.50
CA SER A 30 -1.51 10.16 -4.93
C SER A 30 -2.46 10.79 -5.94
N GLN A 31 -2.00 11.01 -7.17
CA GLN A 31 -2.85 11.52 -8.25
C GLN A 31 -3.97 10.55 -8.61
N ALA A 32 -3.66 9.24 -8.69
CA ALA A 32 -4.66 8.21 -8.97
C ALA A 32 -5.71 8.11 -7.86
N ILE A 33 -5.29 8.18 -6.59
CA ILE A 33 -6.19 8.17 -5.42
C ILE A 33 -7.13 9.39 -5.45
N LEU A 34 -6.59 10.58 -5.64
CA LEU A 34 -7.39 11.81 -5.66
C LEU A 34 -8.38 11.85 -6.82
N LYS A 35 -8.01 11.31 -7.96
CA LYS A 35 -8.89 11.27 -9.13
C LYS A 35 -9.99 10.22 -9.00
N GLY A 36 -9.71 9.06 -8.41
CA GLY A 36 -10.62 7.95 -8.23
C GLY A 36 -10.78 7.13 -9.52
N LEU A 37 -11.68 7.50 -10.42
CA LEU A 37 -11.88 6.83 -11.71
C LEU A 37 -11.15 7.57 -12.84
N ALA A 38 -10.67 6.83 -13.83
CA ALA A 38 -10.12 7.40 -15.05
C ALA A 38 -11.24 8.02 -15.94
N ASP A 39 -10.89 9.00 -16.77
CA ASP A 39 -11.85 9.68 -17.65
C ASP A 39 -12.51 8.73 -18.66
N ASP A 40 -11.84 7.63 -18.99
CA ASP A 40 -12.36 6.55 -19.85
C ASP A 40 -13.27 5.54 -19.13
N GLY A 41 -13.53 5.78 -17.81
CA GLY A 41 -14.32 4.90 -16.94
C GLY A 41 -13.56 3.67 -16.44
N GLY A 42 -12.25 3.57 -16.69
CA GLY A 42 -11.39 2.51 -16.15
C GLY A 42 -10.97 2.78 -14.70
N LEU A 43 -10.45 1.74 -14.06
CA LEU A 43 -9.79 1.82 -12.76
C LEU A 43 -8.30 2.09 -12.95
N PHE A 44 -7.68 2.77 -12.02
CA PHE A 44 -6.23 2.93 -12.03
C PHE A 44 -5.54 1.70 -11.46
N MET A 45 -4.62 1.14 -12.22
CA MET A 45 -3.77 0.02 -11.83
C MET A 45 -2.30 0.41 -11.91
N PRO A 46 -1.45 -0.12 -11.01
CA PRO A 46 0.00 0.09 -11.12
C PRO A 46 0.52 -0.55 -12.41
N THR A 47 1.51 0.07 -13.02
CA THR A 47 2.14 -0.43 -14.26
C THR A 47 2.96 -1.70 -14.06
N SER A 48 3.28 -2.04 -12.80
CA SER A 48 3.90 -3.30 -12.40
C SER A 48 3.51 -3.65 -10.98
N ILE A 49 3.54 -4.93 -10.64
CA ILE A 49 3.36 -5.41 -9.27
C ILE A 49 4.73 -5.54 -8.63
N PRO A 50 5.08 -4.68 -7.67
CA PRO A 50 6.37 -4.74 -7.00
C PRO A 50 6.50 -6.00 -6.14
N LYS A 51 7.72 -6.49 -6.01
CA LYS A 51 8.04 -7.57 -5.09
C LYS A 51 8.20 -7.01 -3.67
N LEU A 52 7.64 -7.69 -2.68
CA LEU A 52 7.87 -7.34 -1.28
C LEU A 52 9.37 -7.49 -0.92
N ASP A 53 9.85 -6.58 -0.09
CA ASP A 53 11.22 -6.52 0.40
C ASP A 53 11.41 -7.22 1.75
N VAL A 54 10.45 -8.03 2.16
CA VAL A 54 10.44 -8.79 3.41
C VAL A 54 10.06 -10.25 3.16
N THR A 55 10.52 -11.14 4.05
CA THR A 55 10.16 -12.56 4.02
C THR A 55 8.83 -12.82 4.71
N MET A 56 8.26 -14.00 4.50
CA MET A 56 7.03 -14.42 5.20
C MET A 56 7.26 -14.58 6.71
N GLU A 57 8.46 -15.02 7.11
CA GLU A 57 8.85 -15.13 8.51
C GLU A 57 8.90 -13.76 9.20
N GLU A 58 9.44 -12.76 8.53
CA GLU A 58 9.46 -11.38 9.03
C GLU A 58 8.05 -10.81 9.15
N LEU A 59 7.18 -11.03 8.14
CA LEU A 59 5.79 -10.60 8.17
C LEU A 59 5.01 -11.24 9.33
N ALA A 60 5.25 -12.51 9.62
CA ALA A 60 4.57 -13.23 10.70
C ALA A 60 4.84 -12.63 12.10
N GLY A 61 5.95 -11.91 12.27
CA GLY A 61 6.29 -11.21 13.52
C GLY A 61 5.81 -9.76 13.59
N MET A 62 5.16 -9.22 12.55
CA MET A 62 4.73 -7.84 12.45
C MET A 62 3.29 -7.64 12.92
N THR A 63 2.99 -6.44 13.40
CA THR A 63 1.62 -5.98 13.60
C THR A 63 0.91 -5.79 12.25
N TYR A 64 -0.41 -5.64 12.28
CA TYR A 64 -1.17 -5.32 11.07
C TYR A 64 -0.69 -4.01 10.42
N GLN A 65 -0.46 -2.97 11.23
CA GLN A 65 0.00 -1.67 10.76
C GLN A 65 1.41 -1.75 10.15
N GLU A 66 2.32 -2.52 10.74
CA GLU A 66 3.67 -2.73 10.18
C GLU A 66 3.61 -3.48 8.84
N THR A 67 2.77 -4.52 8.76
CA THR A 67 2.53 -5.25 7.51
C THR A 67 1.93 -4.32 6.44
N ALA A 68 0.92 -3.52 6.81
CA ALA A 68 0.32 -2.54 5.92
C ALA A 68 1.37 -1.56 5.37
N TYR A 69 2.25 -1.04 6.23
CA TYR A 69 3.32 -0.15 5.79
C TYR A 69 4.27 -0.85 4.79
N ARG A 70 4.69 -2.09 5.07
CA ARG A 70 5.59 -2.85 4.19
C ARG A 70 5.00 -3.10 2.81
N VAL A 71 3.70 -3.34 2.74
CA VAL A 71 2.99 -3.52 1.47
C VAL A 71 2.77 -2.18 0.78
N MET A 72 2.18 -1.21 1.47
CA MET A 72 1.75 0.06 0.89
C MET A 72 2.90 0.89 0.35
N LYS A 73 4.06 0.92 1.01
CA LYS A 73 5.23 1.66 0.53
C LYS A 73 5.73 1.20 -0.85
N GLN A 74 5.45 -0.04 -1.24
CA GLN A 74 5.83 -0.56 -2.56
C GLN A 74 4.94 0.00 -3.68
N PHE A 75 3.70 0.35 -3.34
CA PHE A 75 2.71 0.87 -4.28
C PHE A 75 2.60 2.40 -4.24
N LEU A 76 2.63 2.99 -3.05
CA LEU A 76 2.45 4.42 -2.83
C LEU A 76 3.81 5.14 -2.76
N THR A 77 4.57 5.06 -3.84
CA THR A 77 5.99 5.45 -3.89
C THR A 77 6.23 6.96 -3.87
N ASP A 78 5.22 7.78 -4.04
CA ASP A 78 5.26 9.23 -3.93
C ASP A 78 4.86 9.78 -2.55
N PHE A 79 4.48 8.88 -1.62
CA PHE A 79 4.28 9.20 -0.21
C PHE A 79 5.58 9.06 0.57
N THR A 80 5.79 9.92 1.55
CA THR A 80 6.87 9.76 2.54
C THR A 80 6.52 8.66 3.55
N GLU A 81 7.52 8.15 4.25
CA GLU A 81 7.29 7.20 5.35
C GLU A 81 6.37 7.77 6.43
N GLU A 82 6.58 9.04 6.80
CA GLU A 82 5.78 9.72 7.82
C GLU A 82 4.30 9.82 7.41
N GLU A 83 4.03 10.22 6.16
CA GLU A 83 2.68 10.30 5.62
C GLU A 83 1.99 8.94 5.59
N LEU A 84 2.69 7.88 5.14
CA LEU A 84 2.12 6.53 5.09
C LEU A 84 1.81 6.00 6.50
N ARG A 85 2.74 6.15 7.44
CA ARG A 85 2.51 5.72 8.83
C ARG A 85 1.36 6.47 9.46
N TYR A 86 1.29 7.79 9.27
CA TYR A 86 0.16 8.58 9.75
C TYR A 86 -1.18 8.06 9.21
N CYS A 87 -1.29 7.83 7.91
CA CYS A 87 -2.50 7.32 7.29
C CYS A 87 -2.86 5.92 7.80
N ILE A 88 -1.88 5.03 7.93
CA ILE A 88 -2.09 3.65 8.40
C ILE A 88 -2.57 3.64 9.85
N ASP A 89 -1.91 4.37 10.73
CA ASP A 89 -2.24 4.41 12.16
C ASP A 89 -3.64 5.00 12.42
N HIS A 90 -4.08 5.93 11.55
CA HIS A 90 -5.42 6.52 11.65
C HIS A 90 -6.51 5.72 10.91
N ALA A 91 -6.13 4.90 9.93
CA ALA A 91 -7.06 4.03 9.23
C ALA A 91 -7.34 2.72 10.00
N TYR A 92 -6.31 2.12 10.58
CA TYR A 92 -6.37 0.82 11.27
C TYR A 92 -6.16 0.99 12.77
N ASP A 93 -7.13 1.56 13.43
CA ASP A 93 -7.11 1.88 14.86
C ASP A 93 -8.31 1.29 15.60
N SER A 94 -8.66 1.84 16.75
CA SER A 94 -9.78 1.42 17.59
C SER A 94 -11.17 1.61 16.97
N LYS A 95 -11.27 2.09 15.73
CA LYS A 95 -12.54 2.10 14.96
C LYS A 95 -12.92 0.70 14.48
N PHE A 96 -11.97 -0.23 14.44
CA PHE A 96 -12.26 -1.64 14.22
C PHE A 96 -12.76 -2.29 15.52
N ASP A 97 -13.72 -3.19 15.41
CA ASP A 97 -14.31 -3.88 16.56
C ASP A 97 -13.44 -5.07 17.05
N THR A 98 -12.28 -5.30 16.44
CA THR A 98 -11.25 -6.26 16.84
C THR A 98 -9.85 -5.68 16.69
N GLU A 99 -8.96 -5.98 17.63
CA GLU A 99 -7.56 -5.55 17.57
C GLU A 99 -6.79 -6.21 16.42
N GLU A 100 -7.23 -7.38 15.97
CA GLU A 100 -6.60 -8.10 14.85
C GLU A 100 -6.89 -7.47 13.49
N ILE A 101 -7.80 -6.49 13.41
CA ILE A 101 -8.23 -5.78 12.20
C ILE A 101 -8.90 -6.71 11.17
N ALA A 102 -8.21 -7.75 10.71
CA ALA A 102 -8.69 -8.75 9.77
C ALA A 102 -8.36 -10.16 10.30
N PRO A 103 -9.12 -10.66 11.28
CA PRO A 103 -8.85 -11.95 11.89
C PRO A 103 -9.08 -13.10 10.92
N LEU A 104 -8.27 -14.16 11.08
CA LEU A 104 -8.40 -15.40 10.34
C LEU A 104 -9.10 -16.44 11.22
N VAL A 105 -10.33 -16.79 10.91
CA VAL A 105 -11.16 -17.72 11.66
C VAL A 105 -11.23 -19.07 10.96
N LYS A 106 -11.07 -20.15 11.72
CA LYS A 106 -11.26 -21.50 11.21
C LYS A 106 -12.65 -22.01 11.54
N ALA A 107 -13.42 -22.37 10.51
CA ALA A 107 -14.73 -22.97 10.64
C ALA A 107 -14.97 -23.99 9.51
N ASP A 108 -15.69 -25.07 9.81
CA ASP A 108 -16.10 -26.09 8.84
C ASP A 108 -14.94 -26.64 7.96
N GLY A 109 -13.74 -26.73 8.51
CA GLY A 109 -12.56 -27.22 7.81
C GLY A 109 -11.89 -26.23 6.85
N ALA A 110 -12.36 -24.99 6.79
CA ALA A 110 -11.79 -23.90 6.00
C ALA A 110 -11.33 -22.73 6.88
N TYR A 111 -10.55 -21.83 6.27
CA TYR A 111 -10.15 -20.59 6.90
C TYR A 111 -10.89 -19.42 6.25
N TYR A 112 -11.42 -18.53 7.08
CA TYR A 112 -12.15 -17.32 6.68
C TYR A 112 -11.39 -16.09 7.14
N LEU A 113 -10.96 -15.26 6.20
CA LEU A 113 -10.39 -13.94 6.50
C LEU A 113 -11.55 -12.95 6.61
N GLU A 114 -11.83 -12.49 7.84
CA GLU A 114 -12.94 -11.60 8.12
C GLU A 114 -12.57 -10.14 7.80
N LEU A 115 -13.20 -9.54 6.80
CA LEU A 115 -12.92 -8.18 6.32
C LEU A 115 -14.05 -7.17 6.65
N PHE A 116 -14.89 -7.48 7.63
CA PHE A 116 -16.10 -6.68 7.96
C PHE A 116 -16.02 -5.96 9.31
N HIS A 117 -14.86 -5.96 9.99
CA HIS A 117 -14.72 -5.37 11.32
C HIS A 117 -14.49 -3.86 11.32
N GLY A 118 -14.17 -3.27 10.18
CA GLY A 118 -13.97 -1.84 10.03
C GLY A 118 -15.26 -1.06 9.84
N SER A 119 -15.12 0.27 9.85
CA SER A 119 -16.24 1.16 9.52
C SER A 119 -16.68 0.94 8.06
N THR A 120 -17.95 0.64 7.86
CA THR A 120 -18.58 0.75 6.53
C THR A 120 -19.15 2.16 6.37
N ILE A 121 -18.92 2.76 5.22
CA ILE A 121 -19.50 4.06 4.85
C ILE A 121 -20.91 3.81 4.31
#